data_bb35e9b04c09585e85bfb04765227777
#
_entry.id   bb35e9b04c09585e85bfb04765227777
#
_cell.length_a   1.000
_cell.length_b   1.000
_cell.length_c   1.000
_cell.angle_alpha   90.00
_cell.angle_beta   90.00
_cell.angle_gamma   90.00
#
_symmetry.space_group_name_H-M   'P 1'
#
loop_
_entity.id
_entity.type
_entity.pdbx_description
1 polymer ?
#
loop_
_entity_poly.entity_id
_entity_poly.type
_entity_poly.pdbx_seq_one_letter_code
_entity_poly.pdbx_strand_id
1 'polypeptide(L)'
;MKKGLFISIFMLAVTYVGVLLTGNGAIAAEPIVIGIASSLGLGTGQQSMDAIKMVVEEINSRGGITVGSSKRPLKVETVDLRDAEPGVPVTEALLGMEKLIIGKKAYAILVGPYRSEALLASMDLIAKHKVLMLLSIAMTPEMENKIQKDYESYKYVFRLCINSKNFMEYMAGLYTYIGSEFKFKRVYVLNEDSGFSRAAVNPLIANYFEKPDSGWTVMGHRTFPIGATDYTTGLMDAQMKGAQALLMLTSMPQGINLVKQWKSMKISALMAGYTGLLTTEEAWKELGGGFGGAMDLIMEMGNGIGVKEIPRSLEFLDKYVKRYGPWPKGGAMPHGIAPAYESMYILQEAIEKAGTLDPDAVVKEIEKTDRMGAMGRIRFDKNHQVVYGVDPQKASVAVVIQWRDDGQRVIVFPESIAKGKIELPAGLKTGR
;
A
#
# COMPACT_ATOMS: atom_id res chain seq x y z
N MET A 1 17.81 -107.00 -17.07
CA MET A 1 16.70 -106.11 -16.65
C MET A 1 17.26 -105.16 -15.62
N LYS A 2 17.39 -103.89 -15.95
CA LYS A 2 17.26 -102.65 -15.13
C LYS A 2 17.64 -101.52 -16.01
N LYS A 3 16.64 -100.70 -16.33
CA LYS A 3 16.80 -99.47 -17.10
C LYS A 3 17.39 -98.40 -16.25
N GLY A 4 18.52 -97.79 -16.70
CA GLY A 4 19.09 -96.57 -16.04
C GLY A 4 18.54 -95.31 -16.82
N LEU A 5 17.96 -94.48 -16.02
CA LEU A 5 17.40 -93.15 -16.45
C LEU A 5 18.47 -92.08 -16.38
N PHE A 6 18.93 -91.50 -17.49
CA PHE A 6 19.81 -90.34 -17.54
C PHE A 6 18.97 -89.08 -17.38
N ILE A 7 19.19 -88.34 -16.30
CA ILE A 7 18.60 -87.00 -16.08
C ILE A 7 19.67 -85.98 -16.50
N SER A 8 19.43 -85.31 -17.63
CA SER A 8 20.20 -84.11 -18.03
C SER A 8 19.74 -82.88 -17.28
N ILE A 9 20.62 -82.36 -16.46
CA ILE A 9 20.40 -81.09 -15.76
C ILE A 9 20.81 -79.97 -16.72
N PHE A 10 19.80 -79.17 -17.21
CA PHE A 10 20.02 -77.94 -17.96
C PHE A 10 20.20 -76.79 -16.96
N MET A 11 21.43 -76.30 -16.83
CA MET A 11 21.71 -75.10 -16.02
C MET A 11 21.31 -73.84 -16.82
N LEU A 12 20.22 -73.23 -16.43
CA LEU A 12 19.77 -71.94 -17.00
C LEU A 12 20.50 -70.83 -16.23
N ALA A 13 21.49 -70.17 -16.85
CA ALA A 13 22.14 -68.98 -16.33
C ALA A 13 21.22 -67.78 -16.56
N VAL A 14 20.55 -67.35 -15.50
CA VAL A 14 19.80 -66.08 -15.51
C VAL A 14 20.77 -64.93 -15.24
N THR A 15 21.15 -64.21 -16.30
CA THR A 15 21.89 -62.95 -16.19
C THR A 15 20.96 -61.85 -15.70
N TYR A 16 21.09 -61.47 -14.43
CA TYR A 16 20.40 -60.34 -13.85
C TYR A 16 21.10 -59.06 -14.34
N VAL A 17 20.55 -58.41 -15.37
CA VAL A 17 20.96 -57.05 -15.73
C VAL A 17 20.27 -56.11 -14.76
N GLY A 18 21.00 -55.72 -13.70
CA GLY A 18 20.58 -54.66 -12.79
C GLY A 18 20.62 -53.32 -13.51
N VAL A 19 19.49 -52.86 -14.00
CA VAL A 19 19.33 -51.44 -14.41
C VAL A 19 19.32 -50.62 -13.14
N LEU A 20 20.47 -50.06 -12.77
CA LEU A 20 20.55 -48.95 -11.80
C LEU A 20 19.85 -47.72 -12.42
N LEU A 21 18.56 -47.63 -12.19
CA LEU A 21 17.82 -46.36 -12.33
C LEU A 21 18.39 -45.43 -11.21
N THR A 22 19.47 -44.74 -11.52
CA THR A 22 19.84 -43.53 -10.77
C THR A 22 18.80 -42.46 -11.10
N GLY A 23 17.63 -42.58 -10.50
CA GLY A 23 16.69 -41.48 -10.42
C GLY A 23 17.37 -40.41 -9.57
N ASN A 24 18.00 -39.44 -10.23
CA ASN A 24 18.25 -38.13 -9.63
C ASN A 24 16.89 -37.52 -9.33
N GLY A 25 16.26 -37.97 -8.27
CA GLY A 25 15.19 -37.23 -7.62
C GLY A 25 15.83 -35.92 -7.16
N ALA A 26 15.76 -34.89 -7.99
CA ALA A 26 16.10 -33.54 -7.56
C ALA A 26 15.27 -33.30 -6.30
N ILE A 27 15.93 -33.31 -5.14
CA ILE A 27 15.29 -32.90 -3.89
C ILE A 27 14.76 -31.48 -4.17
N ALA A 28 13.43 -31.35 -4.23
CA ALA A 28 12.82 -30.07 -4.49
C ALA A 28 13.36 -29.07 -3.44
N ALA A 29 13.98 -28.01 -3.91
CA ALA A 29 14.58 -27.02 -3.03
C ALA A 29 13.51 -26.51 -2.06
N GLU A 30 13.84 -26.39 -0.77
CA GLU A 30 12.89 -25.88 0.22
C GLU A 30 12.33 -24.52 -0.21
N PRO A 31 11.01 -24.30 -0.11
CA PRO A 31 10.40 -23.06 -0.51
C PRO A 31 10.86 -21.89 0.36
N ILE A 32 10.95 -20.69 -0.27
CA ILE A 32 11.10 -19.45 0.48
C ILE A 32 9.71 -19.05 0.99
N VAL A 33 9.56 -18.95 2.31
CA VAL A 33 8.27 -18.61 2.93
C VAL A 33 8.10 -17.10 2.96
N ILE A 34 7.06 -16.62 2.30
CA ILE A 34 6.63 -15.22 2.31
C ILE A 34 5.44 -15.10 3.26
N GLY A 35 5.64 -14.37 4.35
CA GLY A 35 4.58 -14.05 5.31
C GLY A 35 3.78 -12.84 4.86
N ILE A 36 2.45 -12.93 4.90
CA ILE A 36 1.56 -11.78 4.71
C ILE A 36 0.83 -11.53 6.02
N ALA A 37 1.10 -10.39 6.63
CA ALA A 37 0.53 -9.96 7.88
C ALA A 37 -0.15 -8.61 7.69
N SER A 38 -1.47 -8.53 7.93
CA SER A 38 -2.23 -7.27 7.91
C SER A 38 -3.62 -7.51 8.48
N SER A 39 -4.46 -6.48 8.56
CA SER A 39 -5.91 -6.62 8.79
C SER A 39 -6.60 -7.16 7.53
N LEU A 40 -6.60 -8.50 7.38
CA LEU A 40 -7.12 -9.18 6.19
C LEU A 40 -8.64 -9.17 6.09
N GLY A 41 -9.34 -8.85 7.15
CA GLY A 41 -10.79 -8.60 7.16
C GLY A 41 -11.17 -7.27 6.47
N LEU A 42 -10.21 -6.36 6.27
CA LEU A 42 -10.40 -5.15 5.47
C LEU A 42 -10.02 -5.39 4.01
N GLY A 43 -10.78 -4.74 3.11
CA GLY A 43 -10.51 -4.82 1.68
C GLY A 43 -9.08 -4.44 1.30
N THR A 44 -8.49 -3.42 1.94
CA THR A 44 -7.09 -3.02 1.74
C THR A 44 -6.11 -4.17 1.99
N GLY A 45 -6.22 -4.85 3.12
CA GLY A 45 -5.36 -6.00 3.46
C GLY A 45 -5.59 -7.18 2.53
N GLN A 46 -6.86 -7.51 2.24
CA GLN A 46 -7.22 -8.59 1.33
C GLN A 46 -6.68 -8.36 -0.08
N GLN A 47 -6.86 -7.17 -0.63
CA GLN A 47 -6.41 -6.84 -1.99
C GLN A 47 -4.88 -6.77 -2.10
N SER A 48 -4.19 -6.28 -1.06
CA SER A 48 -2.74 -6.32 -0.99
C SER A 48 -2.22 -7.76 -0.99
N MET A 49 -2.87 -8.67 -0.25
CA MET A 49 -2.58 -10.09 -0.27
C MET A 49 -2.81 -10.69 -1.66
N ASP A 50 -3.91 -10.35 -2.32
CA ASP A 50 -4.23 -10.85 -3.65
C ASP A 50 -3.19 -10.39 -4.69
N ALA A 51 -2.74 -9.14 -4.61
CA ALA A 51 -1.69 -8.61 -5.46
C ALA A 51 -0.36 -9.36 -5.29
N ILE A 52 0.04 -9.69 -4.04
CA ILE A 52 1.24 -10.48 -3.77
C ILE A 52 1.08 -11.90 -4.31
N LYS A 53 -0.06 -12.56 -4.06
CA LYS A 53 -0.31 -13.93 -4.55
C LYS A 53 -0.21 -14.01 -6.07
N MET A 54 -0.71 -13.00 -6.78
CA MET A 54 -0.61 -12.93 -8.25
C MET A 54 0.86 -12.92 -8.70
N VAL A 55 1.72 -12.13 -8.05
CA VAL A 55 3.16 -12.09 -8.37
C VAL A 55 3.87 -13.39 -7.97
N VAL A 56 3.54 -13.96 -6.81
CA VAL A 56 4.12 -15.24 -6.35
C VAL A 56 3.82 -16.37 -7.34
N GLU A 57 2.60 -16.45 -7.86
CA GLU A 57 2.25 -17.45 -8.86
C GLU A 57 2.99 -17.21 -10.19
N GLU A 58 3.14 -15.95 -10.62
CA GLU A 58 3.92 -15.61 -11.80
C GLU A 58 5.40 -16.03 -11.63
N ILE A 59 6.01 -15.78 -10.47
CA ILE A 59 7.38 -16.21 -10.16
C ILE A 59 7.48 -17.74 -10.13
N ASN A 60 6.55 -18.41 -9.47
CA ASN A 60 6.55 -19.86 -9.34
C ASN A 60 6.33 -20.57 -10.69
N SER A 61 5.54 -19.99 -11.60
CA SER A 61 5.36 -20.54 -12.97
C SER A 61 6.67 -20.59 -13.77
N ARG A 62 7.66 -19.76 -13.38
CA ARG A 62 9.02 -19.74 -13.96
C ARG A 62 10.02 -20.57 -13.14
N GLY A 63 9.53 -21.36 -12.17
CA GLY A 63 10.32 -22.22 -11.30
C GLY A 63 10.80 -21.58 -9.99
N GLY A 64 10.31 -20.39 -9.63
CA GLY A 64 10.65 -19.68 -8.40
C GLY A 64 11.79 -18.66 -8.55
N ILE A 65 12.35 -18.22 -7.42
CA ILE A 65 13.46 -17.25 -7.34
C ILE A 65 14.80 -17.97 -7.48
N THR A 66 15.71 -17.37 -8.24
CA THR A 66 17.09 -17.87 -8.35
C THR A 66 17.89 -17.45 -7.11
N VAL A 67 18.43 -18.43 -6.39
CA VAL A 67 19.31 -18.22 -5.24
C VAL A 67 20.64 -18.93 -5.52
N GLY A 68 21.69 -18.16 -5.82
CA GLY A 68 22.94 -18.74 -6.33
C GLY A 68 22.73 -19.50 -7.63
N SER A 69 22.99 -20.80 -7.64
CA SER A 69 22.82 -21.68 -8.82
C SER A 69 21.46 -22.40 -8.86
N SER A 70 20.59 -22.21 -7.87
CA SER A 70 19.36 -23.00 -7.71
C SER A 70 18.11 -22.12 -7.74
N LYS A 71 17.03 -22.63 -8.30
CA LYS A 71 15.70 -22.00 -8.18
C LYS A 71 14.98 -22.54 -6.95
N ARG A 72 14.33 -21.64 -6.23
CA ARG A 72 13.55 -21.97 -5.04
C ARG A 72 12.12 -21.47 -5.21
N PRO A 73 11.11 -22.33 -5.07
CA PRO A 73 9.72 -21.90 -5.13
C PRO A 73 9.36 -21.02 -3.93
N LEU A 74 8.33 -20.21 -4.10
CA LEU A 74 7.76 -19.37 -3.05
C LEU A 74 6.55 -20.06 -2.41
N LYS A 75 6.42 -19.95 -1.09
CA LYS A 75 5.24 -20.36 -0.33
C LYS A 75 4.68 -19.17 0.41
N VAL A 76 3.40 -18.90 0.28
CA VAL A 76 2.72 -17.83 1.02
C VAL A 76 2.09 -18.39 2.28
N GLU A 77 2.37 -17.75 3.42
CA GLU A 77 1.73 -17.97 4.71
C GLU A 77 1.06 -16.66 5.16
N THR A 78 -0.17 -16.71 5.64
CA THR A 78 -0.95 -15.52 5.98
C THR A 78 -1.38 -15.52 7.42
N VAL A 79 -1.42 -14.35 8.04
CA VAL A 79 -2.03 -14.12 9.35
C VAL A 79 -2.84 -12.83 9.31
N ASP A 80 -4.11 -12.92 9.70
CA ASP A 80 -4.94 -11.76 9.94
C ASP A 80 -4.57 -11.16 11.30
N LEU A 81 -4.03 -9.95 11.29
CA LEU A 81 -3.62 -9.24 12.51
C LEU A 81 -4.80 -8.57 13.21
N ARG A 82 -5.90 -8.32 12.50
CA ARG A 82 -7.11 -7.65 12.99
C ARG A 82 -6.84 -6.27 13.61
N ASP A 83 -5.66 -5.73 13.41
CA ASP A 83 -5.18 -4.53 14.08
C ASP A 83 -5.88 -3.23 13.63
N ALA A 84 -6.69 -3.27 12.57
CA ALA A 84 -7.59 -2.18 12.19
C ALA A 84 -8.98 -2.29 12.87
N GLU A 85 -9.30 -3.41 13.51
CA GLU A 85 -10.58 -3.56 14.18
C GLU A 85 -10.63 -2.77 15.49
N PRO A 86 -11.72 -2.04 15.77
CA PRO A 86 -11.87 -1.33 17.03
C PRO A 86 -11.75 -2.27 18.24
N GLY A 87 -10.98 -1.86 19.25
CA GLY A 87 -10.82 -2.64 20.49
C GLY A 87 -9.80 -3.77 20.43
N VAL A 88 -9.25 -4.10 19.25
CA VAL A 88 -8.16 -5.10 19.15
C VAL A 88 -6.86 -4.48 19.65
N PRO A 89 -6.21 -5.05 20.67
CA PRO A 89 -4.98 -4.51 21.22
C PRO A 89 -3.78 -4.79 20.32
N VAL A 90 -2.74 -3.95 20.40
CA VAL A 90 -1.49 -4.11 19.63
C VAL A 90 -0.81 -5.46 19.89
N THR A 91 -0.97 -6.02 21.09
CA THR A 91 -0.41 -7.32 21.46
C THR A 91 -0.93 -8.47 20.59
N GLU A 92 -2.17 -8.41 20.09
CA GLU A 92 -2.67 -9.44 19.15
C GLU A 92 -1.92 -9.37 17.81
N ALA A 93 -1.64 -8.18 17.31
CA ALA A 93 -0.83 -8.03 16.10
C ALA A 93 0.59 -8.61 16.29
N LEU A 94 1.21 -8.38 17.45
CA LEU A 94 2.52 -8.96 17.77
C LEU A 94 2.49 -10.50 17.79
N LEU A 95 1.49 -11.11 18.40
CA LEU A 95 1.32 -12.58 18.40
C LEU A 95 1.15 -13.12 16.97
N GLY A 96 0.42 -12.39 16.12
CA GLY A 96 0.30 -12.71 14.69
C GLY A 96 1.65 -12.66 13.96
N MET A 97 2.45 -11.64 14.23
CA MET A 97 3.81 -11.51 13.68
C MET A 97 4.73 -12.64 14.18
N GLU A 98 4.73 -12.96 15.46
CA GLU A 98 5.48 -14.08 16.03
C GLU A 98 5.11 -15.41 15.39
N LYS A 99 3.81 -15.64 15.15
CA LYS A 99 3.32 -16.85 14.47
C LYS A 99 3.91 -17.00 13.07
N LEU A 100 4.02 -15.91 12.30
CA LEU A 100 4.66 -15.96 10.99
C LEU A 100 6.17 -16.14 11.08
N ILE A 101 6.84 -15.39 11.92
CA ILE A 101 8.30 -15.38 12.02
C ILE A 101 8.81 -16.68 12.60
N ILE A 102 8.32 -17.08 13.76
CA ILE A 102 8.81 -18.22 14.52
C ILE A 102 8.09 -19.50 14.10
N GLY A 103 6.76 -19.47 14.07
CA GLY A 103 5.93 -20.64 13.78
C GLY A 103 5.98 -21.09 12.33
N LYS A 104 5.96 -20.15 11.39
CA LYS A 104 5.95 -20.42 9.94
C LYS A 104 7.31 -20.22 9.29
N LYS A 105 8.30 -19.71 10.02
CA LYS A 105 9.66 -19.44 9.54
C LYS A 105 9.65 -18.53 8.29
N ALA A 106 8.82 -17.49 8.31
CA ALA A 106 8.77 -16.54 7.22
C ALA A 106 10.13 -15.87 7.01
N TYR A 107 10.62 -15.91 5.78
CA TYR A 107 11.84 -15.25 5.37
C TYR A 107 11.65 -13.73 5.25
N ALA A 108 10.49 -13.34 4.75
CA ALA A 108 10.10 -11.94 4.64
C ALA A 108 8.62 -11.78 5.00
N ILE A 109 8.27 -10.63 5.57
CA ILE A 109 6.90 -10.19 5.82
C ILE A 109 6.57 -9.09 4.82
N LEU A 110 5.50 -9.28 4.06
CA LEU A 110 4.99 -8.29 3.13
C LEU A 110 3.64 -7.75 3.63
N VAL A 111 3.29 -6.55 3.20
CA VAL A 111 2.16 -5.72 3.64
C VAL A 111 2.39 -5.10 5.02
N GLY A 112 2.57 -5.89 6.04
CA GLY A 112 2.80 -5.45 7.42
C GLY A 112 1.53 -4.95 8.14
N PRO A 113 1.66 -4.53 9.41
CA PRO A 113 0.56 -4.03 10.22
C PRO A 113 -0.16 -2.84 9.58
N TYR A 114 -1.47 -2.75 9.80
CA TYR A 114 -2.30 -1.62 9.35
C TYR A 114 -2.06 -0.37 10.21
N ARG A 115 -2.08 -0.55 11.54
CA ARG A 115 -1.88 0.56 12.48
C ARG A 115 -0.41 0.86 12.70
N SER A 116 -0.09 2.15 12.77
CA SER A 116 1.25 2.66 13.05
C SER A 116 1.83 2.14 14.37
N GLU A 117 1.02 2.03 15.41
CA GLU A 117 1.43 1.54 16.73
C GLU A 117 1.82 0.05 16.66
N ALA A 118 1.07 -0.75 15.91
CA ALA A 118 1.38 -2.17 15.70
C ALA A 118 2.67 -2.36 14.87
N LEU A 119 2.90 -1.50 13.86
CA LEU A 119 4.16 -1.48 13.12
C LEU A 119 5.34 -1.22 14.04
N LEU A 120 5.30 -0.13 14.82
CA LEU A 120 6.43 0.27 15.67
C LEU A 120 6.77 -0.79 16.71
N ALA A 121 5.75 -1.44 17.29
CA ALA A 121 5.94 -2.56 18.20
C ALA A 121 6.52 -3.82 17.50
N SER A 122 6.16 -4.05 16.24
CA SER A 122 6.66 -5.20 15.46
C SER A 122 8.12 -5.03 15.03
N MET A 123 8.65 -3.80 14.92
CA MET A 123 10.01 -3.55 14.44
C MET A 123 11.08 -4.22 15.34
N ASP A 124 10.85 -4.27 16.65
CA ASP A 124 11.80 -4.90 17.57
C ASP A 124 11.84 -6.43 17.40
N LEU A 125 10.68 -7.04 17.08
CA LEU A 125 10.60 -8.45 16.73
C LEU A 125 11.30 -8.75 15.39
N ILE A 126 11.09 -7.92 14.39
CA ILE A 126 11.77 -7.97 13.08
C ILE A 126 13.29 -7.88 13.25
N ALA A 127 13.76 -6.91 14.02
CA ALA A 127 15.18 -6.71 14.33
C ALA A 127 15.80 -7.94 15.02
N LYS A 128 15.14 -8.47 16.05
CA LYS A 128 15.59 -9.64 16.81
C LYS A 128 15.80 -10.87 15.93
N HIS A 129 14.94 -11.09 14.96
CA HIS A 129 14.95 -12.28 14.10
C HIS A 129 15.57 -12.03 12.71
N LYS A 130 16.00 -10.79 12.42
CA LYS A 130 16.56 -10.38 11.11
C LYS A 130 15.66 -10.75 9.92
N VAL A 131 14.35 -10.64 10.09
CA VAL A 131 13.36 -10.90 9.04
C VAL A 131 13.18 -9.66 8.20
N LEU A 132 13.18 -9.79 6.88
CA LEU A 132 12.89 -8.66 5.99
C LEU A 132 11.42 -8.26 6.10
N MET A 133 11.13 -6.97 6.18
CA MET A 133 9.75 -6.46 6.16
C MET A 133 9.62 -5.34 5.14
N LEU A 134 8.79 -5.57 4.11
CA LEU A 134 8.46 -4.57 3.09
C LEU A 134 7.01 -4.14 3.29
N LEU A 135 6.85 -2.94 3.84
CA LEU A 135 5.57 -2.37 4.26
C LEU A 135 4.83 -1.71 3.10
N SER A 136 3.51 -1.83 3.13
CA SER A 136 2.65 -1.21 2.12
C SER A 136 1.48 -0.39 2.69
N ILE A 137 1.30 -0.34 4.02
CA ILE A 137 0.12 0.31 4.61
C ILE A 137 0.47 1.33 5.70
N ALA A 138 1.14 0.94 6.79
CA ALA A 138 1.35 1.85 7.93
C ALA A 138 2.24 3.06 7.58
N MET A 139 1.81 4.27 7.96
CA MET A 139 2.33 5.54 7.43
C MET A 139 3.12 6.40 8.44
N THR A 140 3.35 5.92 9.67
CA THR A 140 4.05 6.72 10.68
C THR A 140 5.49 7.04 10.28
N PRO A 141 5.96 8.30 10.41
CA PRO A 141 7.36 8.65 10.19
C PRO A 141 8.30 8.16 11.31
N GLU A 142 7.76 7.64 12.43
CA GLU A 142 8.59 7.08 13.50
C GLU A 142 9.34 5.81 13.08
N MET A 143 8.92 5.14 12.00
CA MET A 143 9.69 4.05 11.39
C MET A 143 11.07 4.55 10.93
N GLU A 144 11.09 5.62 10.15
CA GLU A 144 12.32 6.23 9.65
C GLU A 144 13.19 6.75 10.78
N ASN A 145 12.58 7.33 11.81
CA ASN A 145 13.28 7.80 12.99
C ASN A 145 13.96 6.65 13.75
N LYS A 146 13.32 5.49 13.88
CA LYS A 146 13.94 4.29 14.48
C LYS A 146 15.13 3.81 13.64
N ILE A 147 14.99 3.72 12.32
CA ILE A 147 16.08 3.32 11.41
C ILE A 147 17.24 4.31 11.48
N GLN A 148 16.96 5.62 11.47
CA GLN A 148 18.00 6.65 11.57
C GLN A 148 18.78 6.60 12.89
N LYS A 149 18.11 6.26 14.00
CA LYS A 149 18.72 6.18 15.33
C LYS A 149 19.55 4.93 15.51
N ASP A 150 19.12 3.81 14.96
CA ASP A 150 19.77 2.51 15.08
C ASP A 150 19.58 1.70 13.79
N TYR A 151 20.39 2.05 12.79
CA TYR A 151 20.35 1.41 11.47
C TYR A 151 20.61 -0.09 11.57
N GLU A 152 21.61 -0.52 12.33
CA GLU A 152 21.99 -1.93 12.39
C GLU A 152 20.88 -2.83 12.92
N SER A 153 20.09 -2.36 13.87
CA SER A 153 18.94 -3.11 14.39
C SER A 153 17.75 -3.10 13.43
N TYR A 154 17.44 -1.96 12.80
CA TYR A 154 16.19 -1.76 12.07
C TYR A 154 16.32 -1.76 10.55
N LYS A 155 17.50 -2.00 9.99
CA LYS A 155 17.77 -2.01 8.53
C LYS A 155 16.96 -3.02 7.71
N TYR A 156 16.27 -3.94 8.36
CA TYR A 156 15.44 -4.97 7.70
C TYR A 156 14.04 -4.48 7.31
N VAL A 157 13.68 -3.25 7.68
CA VAL A 157 12.35 -2.68 7.44
C VAL A 157 12.40 -1.65 6.32
N PHE A 158 11.56 -1.84 5.30
CA PHE A 158 11.42 -0.95 4.15
C PHE A 158 9.95 -0.57 3.98
N ARG A 159 9.65 0.66 3.56
CA ARG A 159 8.28 1.07 3.28
C ARG A 159 8.11 1.56 1.85
N LEU A 160 7.12 0.95 1.16
CA LEU A 160 6.80 1.28 -0.22
C LEU A 160 5.64 2.27 -0.33
N CYS A 161 4.69 2.26 0.61
CA CYS A 161 3.59 3.22 0.60
C CYS A 161 4.05 4.63 1.00
N ILE A 162 3.21 5.61 0.69
CA ILE A 162 3.40 6.99 1.16
C ILE A 162 3.42 7.05 2.69
N ASN A 163 4.18 7.98 3.28
CA ASN A 163 4.13 8.27 4.71
C ASN A 163 3.36 9.56 5.01
N SER A 164 3.13 9.85 6.29
CA SER A 164 2.40 11.05 6.70
C SER A 164 3.08 12.35 6.27
N LYS A 165 4.42 12.36 6.19
CA LYS A 165 5.19 13.54 5.71
C LYS A 165 4.94 13.78 4.22
N ASN A 166 5.04 12.73 3.39
CA ASN A 166 4.76 12.86 1.96
C ASN A 166 3.29 13.23 1.71
N PHE A 167 2.35 12.67 2.49
CA PHE A 167 0.95 13.08 2.44
C PHE A 167 0.81 14.59 2.67
N MET A 168 1.46 15.11 3.72
CA MET A 168 1.48 16.55 4.02
C MET A 168 2.04 17.36 2.84
N GLU A 169 3.14 16.93 2.24
CA GLU A 169 3.78 17.60 1.09
C GLU A 169 2.83 17.64 -0.12
N TYR A 170 2.12 16.54 -0.42
CA TYR A 170 1.11 16.52 -1.47
C TYR A 170 -0.06 17.45 -1.20
N MET A 171 -0.56 17.48 0.04
CA MET A 171 -1.64 18.40 0.41
C MET A 171 -1.18 19.85 0.34
N ALA A 172 0.02 20.18 0.82
CA ALA A 172 0.58 21.52 0.71
C ALA A 172 0.68 21.96 -0.77
N GLY A 173 1.19 21.10 -1.65
CA GLY A 173 1.24 21.35 -3.09
C GLY A 173 -0.13 21.57 -3.71
N LEU A 174 -1.11 20.72 -3.40
CA LEU A 174 -2.49 20.87 -3.86
C LEU A 174 -3.12 22.19 -3.40
N TYR A 175 -2.97 22.53 -2.12
CA TYR A 175 -3.54 23.77 -1.58
C TYR A 175 -2.82 25.02 -2.08
N THR A 176 -1.52 24.93 -2.40
CA THR A 176 -0.80 25.98 -3.12
C THR A 176 -1.41 26.20 -4.51
N TYR A 177 -1.68 25.12 -5.26
CA TYR A 177 -2.32 25.19 -6.55
C TYR A 177 -3.75 25.78 -6.45
N ILE A 178 -4.58 25.30 -5.51
CA ILE A 178 -5.93 25.80 -5.27
C ILE A 178 -5.91 27.30 -4.91
N GLY A 179 -5.04 27.72 -4.00
CA GLY A 179 -4.89 29.11 -3.58
C GLY A 179 -4.46 30.02 -4.74
N SER A 180 -3.54 29.55 -5.58
CA SER A 180 -3.06 30.26 -6.76
C SER A 180 -4.15 30.40 -7.84
N GLU A 181 -4.81 29.28 -8.20
CA GLU A 181 -5.77 29.22 -9.30
C GLU A 181 -7.09 29.94 -8.97
N PHE A 182 -7.65 29.69 -7.77
CA PHE A 182 -8.96 30.18 -7.37
C PHE A 182 -8.93 31.40 -6.45
N LYS A 183 -7.75 31.86 -6.02
CA LYS A 183 -7.58 32.93 -5.04
C LYS A 183 -8.25 32.63 -3.70
N PHE A 184 -8.31 31.33 -3.34
CA PHE A 184 -8.81 30.91 -2.04
C PHE A 184 -7.78 31.18 -0.94
N LYS A 185 -8.29 31.60 0.23
CA LYS A 185 -7.45 31.97 1.38
C LYS A 185 -7.96 31.39 2.71
N ARG A 186 -9.12 30.75 2.74
CA ARG A 186 -9.76 30.27 3.96
C ARG A 186 -9.98 28.78 3.90
N VAL A 187 -9.27 28.05 4.76
CA VAL A 187 -9.37 26.59 4.91
C VAL A 187 -9.96 26.23 6.27
N TYR A 188 -10.78 25.20 6.30
CA TYR A 188 -11.22 24.55 7.53
C TYR A 188 -10.78 23.09 7.52
N VAL A 189 -10.31 22.59 8.68
CA VAL A 189 -9.72 21.25 8.79
C VAL A 189 -10.68 20.33 9.53
N LEU A 190 -10.95 19.15 8.96
CA LEU A 190 -11.78 18.09 9.52
C LEU A 190 -11.00 16.78 9.46
N ASN A 191 -10.67 16.20 10.61
CA ASN A 191 -9.89 14.97 10.64
C ASN A 191 -10.34 14.00 11.72
N GLU A 192 -9.99 12.72 11.54
CA GLU A 192 -10.17 11.72 12.59
C GLU A 192 -9.02 11.72 13.61
N ASP A 193 -9.26 11.24 14.81
CA ASP A 193 -8.27 11.13 15.88
C ASP A 193 -7.47 9.82 15.78
N SER A 194 -6.64 9.70 14.74
CA SER A 194 -5.71 8.58 14.54
C SER A 194 -4.26 9.04 14.56
N GLY A 195 -3.33 8.11 14.82
CA GLY A 195 -1.88 8.40 14.79
C GLY A 195 -1.42 8.93 13.43
N PHE A 196 -1.92 8.32 12.35
CA PHE A 196 -1.70 8.79 10.98
C PHE A 196 -2.20 10.22 10.76
N SER A 197 -3.46 10.46 11.12
CA SER A 197 -4.10 11.76 10.90
C SER A 197 -3.40 12.88 11.68
N ARG A 198 -3.08 12.65 12.95
CA ARG A 198 -2.34 13.63 13.77
C ARG A 198 -0.95 13.93 13.19
N ALA A 199 -0.24 12.90 12.72
CA ALA A 199 1.10 13.04 12.14
C ALA A 199 1.09 13.76 10.78
N ALA A 200 -0.02 13.77 10.05
CA ALA A 200 -0.18 14.48 8.79
C ALA A 200 -0.75 15.91 8.98
N VAL A 201 -1.85 16.04 9.73
CA VAL A 201 -2.62 17.29 9.82
C VAL A 201 -1.95 18.35 10.69
N ASN A 202 -1.45 17.97 11.87
CA ASN A 202 -0.86 18.95 12.77
C ASN A 202 0.38 19.65 12.15
N PRO A 203 1.34 18.93 11.54
CA PRO A 203 2.43 19.60 10.85
C PRO A 203 1.99 20.38 9.61
N LEU A 204 0.95 19.93 8.88
CA LEU A 204 0.42 20.67 7.74
C LEU A 204 -0.18 22.00 8.16
N ILE A 205 -0.90 22.05 9.28
CA ILE A 205 -1.41 23.30 9.85
C ILE A 205 -0.24 24.20 10.23
N ALA A 206 0.65 23.73 11.12
CA ALA A 206 1.72 24.56 11.70
C ALA A 206 2.80 24.97 10.68
N ASN A 207 3.18 24.06 9.76
CA ASN A 207 4.31 24.24 8.86
C ASN A 207 3.93 24.70 7.46
N TYR A 208 2.62 24.77 7.15
CA TYR A 208 2.14 25.25 5.86
C TYR A 208 1.04 26.29 6.01
N PHE A 209 -0.15 25.95 6.51
CA PHE A 209 -1.30 26.87 6.52
C PHE A 209 -1.10 28.09 7.43
N GLU A 210 -0.48 27.95 8.57
CA GLU A 210 -0.23 29.06 9.52
C GLU A 210 1.03 29.87 9.23
N LYS A 211 1.80 29.48 8.19
CA LYS A 211 2.93 30.30 7.76
C LYS A 211 2.45 31.58 7.09
N PRO A 212 3.08 32.75 7.40
CA PRO A 212 2.66 34.04 6.85
C PRO A 212 2.63 34.10 5.34
N ASP A 213 3.51 33.38 4.67
CA ASP A 213 3.68 33.34 3.22
C ASP A 213 2.79 32.27 2.51
N SER A 214 2.06 31.48 3.26
CA SER A 214 1.15 30.47 2.69
C SER A 214 -0.02 31.07 1.93
N GLY A 215 -0.42 32.29 2.30
CA GLY A 215 -1.62 32.94 1.80
C GLY A 215 -2.95 32.36 2.34
N TRP A 216 -2.88 31.39 3.26
CA TRP A 216 -4.03 30.74 3.86
C TRP A 216 -4.31 31.24 5.28
N THR A 217 -5.58 31.15 5.68
CA THR A 217 -6.07 31.35 7.04
C THR A 217 -6.84 30.11 7.46
N VAL A 218 -6.47 29.49 8.57
CA VAL A 218 -7.20 28.37 9.17
C VAL A 218 -8.42 28.92 9.90
N MET A 219 -9.61 28.68 9.35
CA MET A 219 -10.88 29.16 9.93
C MET A 219 -11.33 28.34 11.14
N GLY A 220 -10.80 27.14 11.26
CA GLY A 220 -11.02 26.22 12.39
C GLY A 220 -10.48 24.84 12.08
N HIS A 221 -10.36 24.06 13.14
CA HIS A 221 -9.91 22.67 13.09
C HIS A 221 -10.79 21.84 14.03
N ARG A 222 -11.33 20.75 13.52
CA ARG A 222 -12.13 19.83 14.31
C ARG A 222 -11.70 18.39 14.09
N THR A 223 -11.39 17.72 15.18
CA THR A 223 -11.01 16.32 15.22
C THR A 223 -12.22 15.50 15.67
N PHE A 224 -12.48 14.38 15.00
CA PHE A 224 -13.56 13.44 15.29
C PHE A 224 -12.98 12.09 15.76
N PRO A 225 -13.68 11.35 16.61
CA PRO A 225 -13.29 10.00 16.97
C PRO A 225 -13.13 9.10 15.72
N ILE A 226 -12.23 8.13 15.78
CA ILE A 226 -12.10 7.10 14.73
C ILE A 226 -13.46 6.41 14.53
N GLY A 227 -13.90 6.30 13.29
CA GLY A 227 -15.18 5.68 12.95
C GLY A 227 -16.41 6.57 13.21
N ALA A 228 -16.22 7.88 13.42
CA ALA A 228 -17.33 8.81 13.51
C ALA A 228 -18.26 8.73 12.28
N THR A 229 -19.55 8.89 12.51
CA THR A 229 -20.60 8.88 11.46
C THR A 229 -21.31 10.22 11.31
N ASP A 230 -21.13 11.14 12.25
CA ASP A 230 -21.70 12.48 12.23
C ASP A 230 -20.62 13.57 12.22
N TYR A 231 -20.58 14.35 11.16
CA TYR A 231 -19.66 15.45 10.90
C TYR A 231 -20.40 16.81 10.78
N THR A 232 -21.71 16.83 10.99
CA THR A 232 -22.58 18.01 10.75
C THR A 232 -22.10 19.23 11.51
N THR A 233 -21.70 19.10 12.77
CA THR A 233 -21.20 20.21 13.60
C THR A 233 -19.95 20.87 13.01
N GLY A 234 -19.01 20.07 12.49
CA GLY A 234 -17.80 20.60 11.84
C GLY A 234 -18.10 21.27 10.51
N LEU A 235 -18.97 20.69 9.71
CA LEU A 235 -19.40 21.25 8.42
C LEU A 235 -20.18 22.57 8.58
N MET A 236 -21.06 22.64 9.56
CA MET A 236 -21.79 23.90 9.90
C MET A 236 -20.85 25.00 10.36
N ASP A 237 -19.91 24.69 11.25
CA ASP A 237 -18.90 25.65 11.73
C ASP A 237 -18.04 26.16 10.57
N ALA A 238 -17.58 25.27 9.70
CA ALA A 238 -16.84 25.63 8.48
C ALA A 238 -17.62 26.60 7.59
N GLN A 239 -18.91 26.32 7.36
CA GLN A 239 -19.78 27.18 6.55
C GLN A 239 -20.02 28.55 7.20
N MET A 240 -20.33 28.57 8.52
CA MET A 240 -20.55 29.83 9.25
C MET A 240 -19.31 30.73 9.25
N LYS A 241 -18.12 30.13 9.31
CA LYS A 241 -16.84 30.84 9.26
C LYS A 241 -16.41 31.20 7.82
N GLY A 242 -17.18 30.83 6.83
CA GLY A 242 -16.93 31.17 5.44
C GLY A 242 -15.69 30.48 4.85
N ALA A 243 -15.43 29.24 5.25
CA ALA A 243 -14.37 28.43 4.64
C ALA A 243 -14.61 28.29 3.12
N GLN A 244 -13.54 28.41 2.34
CA GLN A 244 -13.57 28.25 0.88
C GLN A 244 -13.11 26.84 0.49
N ALA A 245 -12.27 26.22 1.34
CA ALA A 245 -11.81 24.86 1.17
C ALA A 245 -11.90 24.08 2.50
N LEU A 246 -12.17 22.79 2.39
CA LEU A 246 -12.20 21.83 3.48
C LEU A 246 -11.06 20.85 3.28
N LEU A 247 -10.07 20.83 4.18
CA LEU A 247 -9.13 19.73 4.28
C LEU A 247 -9.78 18.63 5.11
N MET A 248 -9.95 17.46 4.51
CA MET A 248 -10.50 16.31 5.20
C MET A 248 -9.50 15.17 5.26
N LEU A 249 -9.45 14.46 6.40
CA LEU A 249 -8.61 13.30 6.57
C LEU A 249 -9.27 12.26 7.46
N THR A 250 -9.85 11.23 6.83
CA THR A 250 -10.48 10.09 7.49
C THR A 250 -10.00 8.80 6.85
N SER A 251 -9.55 7.83 7.64
CA SER A 251 -9.01 6.55 7.17
C SER A 251 -9.97 5.38 7.29
N MET A 252 -11.10 5.57 7.99
CA MET A 252 -12.09 4.51 8.16
C MET A 252 -13.23 4.63 7.13
N PRO A 253 -13.88 3.50 6.77
CA PRO A 253 -14.99 3.50 5.81
C PRO A 253 -16.13 4.48 6.17
N GLN A 254 -16.34 4.73 7.47
CA GLN A 254 -17.35 5.68 7.96
C GLN A 254 -17.10 7.13 7.51
N GLY A 255 -15.85 7.47 7.11
CA GLY A 255 -15.50 8.79 6.58
C GLY A 255 -16.33 9.20 5.35
N ILE A 256 -16.91 8.24 4.63
CA ILE A 256 -17.84 8.50 3.53
C ILE A 256 -19.06 9.32 3.97
N ASN A 257 -19.45 9.27 5.25
CA ASN A 257 -20.55 10.07 5.78
C ASN A 257 -20.23 11.57 5.80
N LEU A 258 -18.95 11.94 5.89
CA LEU A 258 -18.52 13.34 5.74
C LEU A 258 -18.92 13.89 4.36
N VAL A 259 -18.68 13.12 3.30
CA VAL A 259 -19.01 13.50 1.93
C VAL A 259 -20.54 13.56 1.73
N LYS A 260 -21.27 12.56 2.27
CA LYS A 260 -22.75 12.55 2.23
C LYS A 260 -23.34 13.78 2.91
N GLN A 261 -22.84 14.14 4.08
CA GLN A 261 -23.30 15.31 4.83
C GLN A 261 -22.90 16.62 4.15
N TRP A 262 -21.64 16.75 3.67
CA TRP A 262 -21.21 17.89 2.87
C TRP A 262 -22.15 18.16 1.69
N LYS A 263 -22.47 17.09 0.92
CA LYS A 263 -23.38 17.14 -0.21
C LYS A 263 -24.81 17.56 0.21
N SER A 264 -25.39 16.85 1.19
CA SER A 264 -26.79 17.05 1.62
C SER A 264 -27.02 18.44 2.24
N MET A 265 -26.02 18.94 2.96
CA MET A 265 -26.02 20.28 3.57
C MET A 265 -25.68 21.38 2.58
N LYS A 266 -25.31 21.06 1.34
CA LYS A 266 -24.90 22.01 0.29
C LYS A 266 -23.83 22.99 0.76
N ILE A 267 -22.80 22.45 1.44
CA ILE A 267 -21.69 23.26 1.96
C ILE A 267 -20.93 23.90 0.79
N SER A 268 -20.87 25.23 0.77
CA SER A 268 -20.21 26.01 -0.28
C SER A 268 -18.71 26.14 -0.04
N ALA A 269 -17.99 25.00 0.03
CA ALA A 269 -16.54 24.92 0.14
C ALA A 269 -16.02 23.75 -0.69
N LEU A 270 -14.85 23.91 -1.32
CA LEU A 270 -14.18 22.88 -2.09
C LEU A 270 -13.65 21.81 -1.13
N MET A 271 -14.10 20.58 -1.29
CA MET A 271 -13.67 19.45 -0.45
C MET A 271 -12.45 18.77 -1.08
N ALA A 272 -11.35 18.71 -0.33
CA ALA A 272 -10.11 18.10 -0.79
C ALA A 272 -9.34 17.45 0.38
N GLY A 273 -8.85 16.24 0.18
CA GLY A 273 -8.09 15.54 1.22
C GLY A 273 -8.03 14.05 1.00
N TYR A 274 -8.43 13.28 2.01
CA TYR A 274 -8.49 11.83 1.95
C TYR A 274 -9.66 11.28 2.78
N THR A 275 -10.56 10.56 2.14
CA THR A 275 -11.68 9.85 2.79
C THR A 275 -11.72 8.37 2.45
N GLY A 276 -10.68 7.83 1.87
CA GLY A 276 -10.56 6.42 1.53
C GLY A 276 -11.55 5.97 0.46
N LEU A 277 -12.82 5.77 0.82
CA LEU A 277 -13.83 5.28 -0.12
C LEU A 277 -14.10 6.22 -1.30
N LEU A 278 -13.89 7.53 -1.16
CA LEU A 278 -14.11 8.48 -2.25
C LEU A 278 -13.15 8.26 -3.43
N THR A 279 -12.04 7.56 -3.20
CA THR A 279 -11.08 7.19 -4.25
C THR A 279 -11.59 6.08 -5.18
N THR A 280 -12.65 5.35 -4.80
CA THR A 280 -13.15 4.17 -5.52
C THR A 280 -14.18 4.55 -6.60
N GLU A 281 -14.24 3.79 -7.69
CA GLU A 281 -15.29 3.98 -8.71
C GLU A 281 -16.71 3.73 -8.16
N GLU A 282 -16.82 2.83 -7.20
CA GLU A 282 -18.08 2.45 -6.57
C GLU A 282 -18.67 3.57 -5.72
N ALA A 283 -17.83 4.51 -5.22
CA ALA A 283 -18.28 5.63 -4.40
C ALA A 283 -19.40 6.43 -5.07
N TRP A 284 -19.29 6.66 -6.37
CA TRP A 284 -20.36 7.39 -7.11
C TRP A 284 -21.70 6.70 -7.00
N LYS A 285 -21.71 5.40 -7.23
CA LYS A 285 -22.93 4.58 -7.17
C LYS A 285 -23.46 4.46 -5.75
N GLU A 286 -22.59 4.17 -4.77
CA GLU A 286 -22.95 3.98 -3.37
C GLU A 286 -23.48 5.25 -2.72
N LEU A 287 -22.98 6.41 -3.11
CA LEU A 287 -23.44 7.72 -2.64
C LEU A 287 -24.65 8.25 -3.41
N GLY A 288 -25.07 7.57 -4.47
CA GLY A 288 -26.14 8.05 -5.35
C GLY A 288 -25.77 9.27 -6.18
N GLY A 289 -24.46 9.43 -6.46
CA GLY A 289 -23.93 10.54 -7.27
C GLY A 289 -24.05 11.92 -6.61
N GLY A 290 -23.90 12.97 -7.43
CA GLY A 290 -24.18 14.37 -7.05
C GLY A 290 -23.12 15.04 -6.16
N PHE A 291 -21.95 14.46 -5.97
CA PHE A 291 -20.83 15.04 -5.26
C PHE A 291 -19.68 15.47 -6.19
N GLY A 292 -20.04 15.84 -7.42
CA GLY A 292 -19.10 16.48 -8.33
C GLY A 292 -18.41 17.68 -7.70
N GLY A 293 -17.12 17.84 -8.00
CA GLY A 293 -16.26 18.82 -7.36
C GLY A 293 -15.50 18.29 -6.13
N ALA A 294 -15.93 17.19 -5.49
CA ALA A 294 -15.18 16.58 -4.39
C ALA A 294 -13.85 15.98 -4.91
N MET A 295 -12.76 16.26 -4.18
CA MET A 295 -11.42 15.78 -4.52
C MET A 295 -10.88 14.84 -3.44
N ASP A 296 -10.17 13.80 -3.87
CA ASP A 296 -9.56 12.86 -2.96
C ASP A 296 -8.17 12.40 -3.43
N LEU A 297 -7.29 12.11 -2.48
CA LEU A 297 -5.94 11.63 -2.76
C LEU A 297 -5.95 10.11 -2.93
N ILE A 298 -5.53 9.63 -4.09
CA ILE A 298 -5.08 8.25 -4.27
C ILE A 298 -3.61 8.21 -3.86
N MET A 299 -3.33 7.57 -2.75
CA MET A 299 -2.04 7.62 -2.08
C MET A 299 -0.89 7.02 -2.89
N GLU A 300 -1.18 6.07 -3.77
CA GLU A 300 -0.21 5.50 -4.69
C GLU A 300 -0.84 5.29 -6.06
N MET A 301 -0.15 5.70 -7.11
CA MET A 301 -0.51 5.35 -8.48
C MET A 301 -0.57 3.81 -8.62
N GLY A 302 -1.49 3.32 -9.42
CA GLY A 302 -1.75 1.88 -9.55
C GLY A 302 -2.85 1.38 -8.61
N ASN A 303 -3.23 2.13 -7.58
CA ASN A 303 -4.34 1.77 -6.69
C ASN A 303 -5.69 2.19 -7.30
N GLY A 304 -6.23 1.38 -8.19
CA GLY A 304 -7.52 1.63 -8.85
C GLY A 304 -7.50 2.75 -9.90
N ILE A 305 -6.33 3.27 -10.26
CA ILE A 305 -6.12 4.22 -11.34
C ILE A 305 -4.77 4.01 -11.99
N GLY A 306 -4.68 4.18 -13.31
CA GLY A 306 -3.45 4.04 -14.07
C GLY A 306 -3.37 5.09 -15.17
N VAL A 307 -2.15 5.39 -15.62
CA VAL A 307 -1.90 6.38 -16.65
C VAL A 307 -0.85 5.88 -17.65
N LYS A 308 -0.93 6.37 -18.90
CA LYS A 308 0.01 6.00 -19.97
C LYS A 308 1.46 6.44 -19.67
N GLU A 309 1.65 7.46 -18.87
CA GLU A 309 2.94 7.95 -18.43
C GLU A 309 3.66 6.96 -17.50
N ILE A 310 2.89 6.01 -16.92
CA ILE A 310 3.37 4.91 -16.08
C ILE A 310 2.75 3.62 -16.63
N PRO A 311 3.25 3.03 -17.71
CA PRO A 311 2.62 1.87 -18.37
C PRO A 311 2.37 0.69 -17.43
N ARG A 312 3.26 0.44 -16.47
CA ARG A 312 3.08 -0.62 -15.47
C ARG A 312 1.88 -0.41 -14.56
N SER A 313 1.40 0.82 -14.37
CA SER A 313 0.17 1.07 -13.62
C SER A 313 -1.05 0.49 -14.33
N LEU A 314 -1.12 0.65 -15.65
CA LEU A 314 -2.18 0.09 -16.49
C LEU A 314 -2.06 -1.44 -16.60
N GLU A 315 -0.85 -1.95 -16.78
CA GLU A 315 -0.57 -3.39 -16.83
C GLU A 315 -0.98 -4.09 -15.52
N PHE A 316 -0.64 -3.50 -14.38
CA PHE A 316 -1.03 -4.04 -13.08
C PHE A 316 -2.54 -4.05 -12.90
N LEU A 317 -3.22 -2.94 -13.23
CA LEU A 317 -4.68 -2.85 -13.13
C LEU A 317 -5.38 -3.87 -14.02
N ASP A 318 -4.96 -4.00 -15.28
CA ASP A 318 -5.52 -4.99 -16.22
C ASP A 318 -5.37 -6.42 -15.68
N LYS A 319 -4.17 -6.80 -15.25
CA LYS A 319 -3.90 -8.11 -14.65
C LYS A 319 -4.76 -8.36 -13.40
N TYR A 320 -4.87 -7.35 -12.54
CA TYR A 320 -5.61 -7.46 -11.29
C TYR A 320 -7.12 -7.63 -11.56
N VAL A 321 -7.69 -6.72 -12.38
CA VAL A 321 -9.12 -6.73 -12.73
C VAL A 321 -9.52 -8.01 -13.47
N LYS A 322 -8.69 -8.46 -14.40
CA LYS A 322 -8.94 -9.71 -15.14
C LYS A 322 -9.01 -10.93 -14.22
N ARG A 323 -8.24 -10.93 -13.12
CA ARG A 323 -8.19 -12.06 -12.21
C ARG A 323 -9.23 -11.99 -11.09
N TYR A 324 -9.39 -10.84 -10.49
CA TYR A 324 -10.19 -10.64 -9.27
C TYR A 324 -11.49 -9.88 -9.50
N GLY A 325 -11.70 -9.35 -10.72
CA GLY A 325 -12.86 -8.56 -11.10
C GLY A 325 -12.67 -7.06 -10.83
N PRO A 326 -13.73 -6.26 -11.07
CA PRO A 326 -13.65 -4.80 -10.98
C PRO A 326 -13.08 -4.32 -9.65
N TRP A 327 -12.34 -3.26 -9.72
CA TRP A 327 -11.70 -2.60 -8.60
C TRP A 327 -12.59 -1.51 -7.99
N PRO A 328 -12.62 -1.40 -6.66
CA PRO A 328 -12.27 -2.37 -5.63
C PRO A 328 -13.48 -3.19 -5.18
N LYS A 329 -13.28 -4.42 -4.74
CA LYS A 329 -14.34 -5.20 -4.11
C LYS A 329 -14.50 -4.82 -2.63
N GLY A 330 -15.75 -4.72 -2.17
CA GLY A 330 -16.05 -4.73 -0.74
C GLY A 330 -15.69 -3.47 0.04
N GLY A 331 -15.86 -2.27 -0.54
CA GLY A 331 -15.61 -1.01 0.19
C GLY A 331 -14.15 -0.81 0.58
N ALA A 332 -13.23 -1.39 -0.18
CA ALA A 332 -11.82 -1.29 0.08
C ALA A 332 -11.29 0.10 -0.23
N MET A 333 -10.57 0.66 0.69
CA MET A 333 -9.78 1.86 0.44
C MET A 333 -8.56 1.48 -0.40
N PRO A 334 -8.37 2.00 -1.61
CA PRO A 334 -7.23 1.67 -2.46
C PRO A 334 -5.95 2.33 -1.93
N HIS A 335 -5.35 1.68 -0.93
CA HIS A 335 -4.09 2.05 -0.32
C HIS A 335 -3.24 0.80 -0.12
N GLY A 336 -1.97 0.87 -0.46
CA GLY A 336 -1.00 -0.21 -0.21
C GLY A 336 -0.98 -1.35 -1.22
N ILE A 337 -1.86 -1.40 -2.20
CA ILE A 337 -2.02 -2.56 -3.08
C ILE A 337 -0.94 -2.57 -4.17
N ALA A 338 -0.74 -1.45 -4.87
CA ALA A 338 0.38 -1.29 -5.81
C ALA A 338 1.76 -1.39 -5.09
N PRO A 339 1.96 -0.79 -3.89
CA PRO A 339 3.12 -1.07 -3.05
C PRO A 339 3.33 -2.56 -2.76
N ALA A 340 2.27 -3.30 -2.40
CA ALA A 340 2.37 -4.73 -2.12
C ALA A 340 2.75 -5.54 -3.39
N TYR A 341 2.16 -5.21 -4.53
CA TYR A 341 2.53 -5.78 -5.84
C TYR A 341 4.01 -5.59 -6.14
N GLU A 342 4.53 -4.37 -5.97
CA GLU A 342 5.92 -4.04 -6.25
C GLU A 342 6.89 -4.63 -5.22
N SER A 343 6.46 -4.78 -3.95
CA SER A 343 7.31 -5.31 -2.88
C SER A 343 7.81 -6.72 -3.19
N MET A 344 6.97 -7.57 -3.79
CA MET A 344 7.36 -8.93 -4.13
C MET A 344 8.39 -8.97 -5.28
N TYR A 345 8.27 -8.12 -6.28
CA TYR A 345 9.27 -8.01 -7.35
C TYR A 345 10.61 -7.47 -6.82
N ILE A 346 10.55 -6.44 -5.95
CA ILE A 346 11.77 -5.89 -5.33
C ILE A 346 12.47 -6.96 -4.51
N LEU A 347 11.74 -7.72 -3.71
CA LEU A 347 12.31 -8.83 -2.93
C LEU A 347 12.92 -9.91 -3.84
N GLN A 348 12.22 -10.29 -4.93
CA GLN A 348 12.76 -11.22 -5.93
C GLN A 348 14.08 -10.71 -6.50
N GLU A 349 14.08 -9.50 -7.04
CA GLU A 349 15.26 -8.90 -7.68
C GLU A 349 16.45 -8.79 -6.71
N ALA A 350 16.18 -8.43 -5.45
CA ALA A 350 17.20 -8.32 -4.42
C ALA A 350 17.82 -9.67 -4.06
N ILE A 351 17.00 -10.71 -3.89
CA ILE A 351 17.50 -12.07 -3.62
C ILE A 351 18.33 -12.59 -4.80
N GLU A 352 17.86 -12.41 -6.03
CA GLU A 352 18.56 -12.85 -7.24
C GLU A 352 19.91 -12.14 -7.42
N LYS A 353 19.97 -10.82 -7.14
CA LYS A 353 21.20 -10.03 -7.20
C LYS A 353 22.18 -10.39 -6.06
N ALA A 354 21.67 -10.62 -4.86
CA ALA A 354 22.49 -11.06 -3.72
C ALA A 354 23.01 -12.48 -3.90
N GLY A 355 22.31 -13.32 -4.68
CA GLY A 355 22.66 -14.74 -4.89
C GLY A 355 22.54 -15.59 -3.62
N THR A 356 21.92 -15.08 -2.55
CA THR A 356 21.82 -15.69 -1.23
C THR A 356 20.54 -15.29 -0.52
N LEU A 357 20.19 -16.03 0.54
CA LEU A 357 19.13 -15.66 1.50
C LEU A 357 19.69 -15.04 2.77
N ASP A 358 20.96 -14.65 2.81
CA ASP A 358 21.47 -13.86 3.94
C ASP A 358 20.77 -12.51 4.00
N PRO A 359 20.02 -12.20 5.08
CA PRO A 359 19.24 -10.96 5.16
C PRO A 359 20.10 -9.70 5.03
N ASP A 360 21.31 -9.69 5.56
CA ASP A 360 22.21 -8.53 5.49
C ASP A 360 22.70 -8.27 4.06
N ALA A 361 22.87 -9.33 3.25
CA ALA A 361 23.21 -9.20 1.84
C ALA A 361 22.01 -8.71 1.01
N VAL A 362 20.81 -9.24 1.29
CA VAL A 362 19.58 -8.85 0.58
C VAL A 362 19.16 -7.42 0.90
N VAL A 363 19.31 -6.95 2.15
CA VAL A 363 19.11 -5.54 2.52
C VAL A 363 19.91 -4.62 1.61
N LYS A 364 21.20 -4.89 1.41
CA LYS A 364 22.07 -4.06 0.55
C LYS A 364 21.58 -3.98 -0.91
N GLU A 365 20.94 -5.03 -1.41
CA GLU A 365 20.39 -5.02 -2.76
C GLU A 365 19.03 -4.33 -2.81
N ILE A 366 18.20 -4.42 -1.75
CA ILE A 366 16.95 -3.63 -1.66
C ILE A 366 17.25 -2.13 -1.62
N GLU A 367 18.26 -1.70 -0.86
CA GLU A 367 18.70 -0.29 -0.79
C GLU A 367 19.12 0.28 -2.15
N LYS A 368 19.62 -0.56 -3.06
CA LYS A 368 20.02 -0.18 -4.43
C LYS A 368 18.86 -0.19 -5.42
N THR A 369 17.65 -0.44 -4.96
CA THR A 369 16.48 -0.46 -5.86
C THR A 369 16.38 0.85 -6.65
N ASP A 370 16.34 0.72 -7.98
CA ASP A 370 16.04 1.80 -8.91
C ASP A 370 15.32 1.20 -10.12
N ARG A 371 13.99 1.27 -10.10
CA ARG A 371 13.15 0.64 -11.14
C ARG A 371 11.89 1.45 -11.43
N MET A 372 11.38 1.32 -12.65
CA MET A 372 10.04 1.79 -13.00
C MET A 372 9.03 0.74 -12.58
N GLY A 373 8.12 1.10 -11.67
CA GLY A 373 7.04 0.27 -11.17
C GLY A 373 5.66 0.81 -11.50
N ALA A 374 4.63 0.20 -10.94
CA ALA A 374 3.24 0.65 -11.07
C ALA A 374 2.99 2.03 -10.44
N MET A 375 3.82 2.44 -9.50
CA MET A 375 3.74 3.73 -8.81
C MET A 375 4.60 4.84 -9.45
N GLY A 376 5.32 4.59 -10.55
CA GLY A 376 6.39 5.42 -11.08
C GLY A 376 7.76 4.87 -10.72
N ARG A 377 8.78 5.73 -10.62
CA ARG A 377 10.14 5.30 -10.29
C ARG A 377 10.28 5.00 -8.79
N ILE A 378 10.65 3.77 -8.48
CA ILE A 378 10.79 3.27 -7.10
C ILE A 378 12.26 3.28 -6.73
N ARG A 379 12.60 4.05 -5.70
CA ARG A 379 13.91 4.11 -5.04
C ARG A 379 13.69 4.32 -3.56
N PHE A 380 14.55 3.76 -2.74
CA PHE A 380 14.54 4.03 -1.30
C PHE A 380 15.47 5.19 -0.94
N ASP A 381 15.08 5.99 0.04
CA ASP A 381 15.98 6.92 0.70
C ASP A 381 16.82 6.21 1.78
N LYS A 382 17.73 6.93 2.42
CA LYS A 382 18.62 6.40 3.48
C LYS A 382 17.88 5.89 4.72
N ASN A 383 16.61 6.17 4.87
CA ASN A 383 15.76 5.73 5.99
C ASN A 383 14.76 4.66 5.54
N HIS A 384 15.02 4.03 4.38
CA HIS A 384 14.23 2.94 3.79
C HIS A 384 12.77 3.31 3.45
N GLN A 385 12.50 4.59 3.23
CA GLN A 385 11.25 5.07 2.66
C GLN A 385 11.38 5.20 1.15
N VAL A 386 10.41 4.71 0.39
CA VAL A 386 10.31 4.99 -1.05
C VAL A 386 10.19 6.49 -1.27
N VAL A 387 10.99 7.02 -2.18
CA VAL A 387 10.98 8.44 -2.54
C VAL A 387 9.70 8.76 -3.30
N TYR A 388 8.89 9.65 -2.75
CA TYR A 388 7.70 10.19 -3.38
C TYR A 388 7.96 11.59 -3.94
N GLY A 389 7.26 11.93 -5.02
CA GLY A 389 7.38 13.24 -5.68
C GLY A 389 6.28 13.45 -6.70
N VAL A 390 6.40 14.50 -7.49
CA VAL A 390 5.37 14.90 -8.48
C VAL A 390 5.71 14.49 -9.92
N ASP A 391 6.91 13.94 -10.15
CA ASP A 391 7.37 13.49 -11.47
C ASP A 391 7.58 11.97 -11.45
N PRO A 392 6.76 11.19 -12.16
CA PRO A 392 6.83 9.73 -12.14
C PRO A 392 8.13 9.16 -12.72
N GLN A 393 8.87 9.95 -13.51
CA GLN A 393 10.19 9.53 -14.03
C GLN A 393 11.30 9.63 -12.97
N LYS A 394 11.05 10.35 -11.88
CA LYS A 394 12.02 10.61 -10.82
C LYS A 394 11.64 9.97 -9.47
N ALA A 395 10.35 9.72 -9.24
CA ALA A 395 9.84 9.25 -7.95
C ALA A 395 8.56 8.44 -8.11
N SER A 396 8.13 7.76 -7.06
CA SER A 396 6.76 7.25 -6.94
C SER A 396 5.80 8.41 -6.74
N VAL A 397 4.57 8.27 -7.24
CA VAL A 397 3.59 9.36 -7.22
C VAL A 397 2.28 8.94 -6.58
N ALA A 398 1.71 9.86 -5.80
CA ALA A 398 0.31 9.90 -5.45
C ALA A 398 -0.43 10.80 -6.44
N VAL A 399 -1.75 10.71 -6.50
CA VAL A 399 -2.55 11.59 -7.37
C VAL A 399 -3.80 12.06 -6.67
N VAL A 400 -4.21 13.29 -6.93
CA VAL A 400 -5.51 13.79 -6.52
C VAL A 400 -6.47 13.66 -7.69
N ILE A 401 -7.56 12.94 -7.44
CA ILE A 401 -8.68 12.88 -8.37
C ILE A 401 -9.74 13.88 -7.98
N GLN A 402 -10.49 14.34 -8.95
CA GLN A 402 -11.73 15.06 -8.74
C GLN A 402 -12.88 14.32 -9.43
N TRP A 403 -13.98 14.17 -8.72
CA TRP A 403 -15.22 13.68 -9.28
C TRP A 403 -15.89 14.75 -10.14
N ARG A 404 -16.36 14.33 -11.32
CA ARG A 404 -17.18 15.14 -12.20
C ARG A 404 -18.66 14.88 -11.94
N ASP A 405 -19.54 15.79 -12.37
CA ASP A 405 -20.99 15.64 -12.21
C ASP A 405 -21.57 14.43 -12.97
N ASP A 406 -20.83 13.91 -13.95
CA ASP A 406 -21.17 12.70 -14.71
C ASP A 406 -20.66 11.40 -14.09
N GLY A 407 -19.98 11.48 -12.93
CA GLY A 407 -19.41 10.33 -12.23
C GLY A 407 -18.02 9.90 -12.70
N GLN A 408 -17.36 10.70 -13.53
CA GLN A 408 -15.97 10.41 -13.91
C GLN A 408 -14.99 10.86 -12.82
N ARG A 409 -13.91 10.10 -12.62
CA ARG A 409 -12.76 10.47 -11.80
C ARG A 409 -11.67 11.04 -12.71
N VAL A 410 -11.31 12.28 -12.51
CA VAL A 410 -10.28 12.95 -13.31
C VAL A 410 -9.08 13.29 -12.43
N ILE A 411 -7.88 12.84 -12.82
CA ILE A 411 -6.65 13.27 -12.15
C ILE A 411 -6.47 14.77 -12.39
N VAL A 412 -6.36 15.54 -11.31
CA VAL A 412 -6.21 17.00 -11.35
C VAL A 412 -4.89 17.47 -10.75
N PHE A 413 -4.19 16.60 -10.00
CA PHE A 413 -2.89 16.89 -9.42
C PHE A 413 -2.09 15.58 -9.21
N PRO A 414 -0.74 15.55 -9.37
CA PRO A 414 0.12 16.67 -9.79
C PRO A 414 -0.04 17.03 -11.27
N GLU A 415 0.33 18.26 -11.64
CA GLU A 415 0.19 18.78 -13.01
C GLU A 415 0.93 17.95 -14.07
N SER A 416 2.04 17.29 -13.68
CA SER A 416 2.86 16.44 -14.57
C SER A 416 2.10 15.26 -15.21
N ILE A 417 1.04 14.78 -14.56
CA ILE A 417 0.20 13.66 -15.02
C ILE A 417 -1.30 13.96 -14.94
N ALA A 418 -1.68 15.22 -14.70
CA ALA A 418 -3.08 15.64 -14.68
C ALA A 418 -3.77 15.37 -16.01
N LYS A 419 -5.05 15.02 -15.97
CA LYS A 419 -5.93 14.74 -17.12
C LYS A 419 -7.00 15.81 -17.29
N GLY A 420 -7.11 16.72 -16.33
CA GLY A 420 -8.03 17.85 -16.37
C GLY A 420 -7.69 18.88 -15.31
N LYS A 421 -8.37 20.02 -15.37
CA LYS A 421 -8.28 21.08 -14.36
C LYS A 421 -9.27 20.83 -13.22
N ILE A 422 -8.99 21.44 -12.06
CA ILE A 422 -9.97 21.47 -10.96
C ILE A 422 -11.17 22.29 -11.39
N GLU A 423 -12.37 21.75 -11.19
CA GLU A 423 -13.66 22.42 -11.38
C GLU A 423 -14.25 22.74 -10.02
N LEU A 424 -14.80 23.96 -9.88
CA LEU A 424 -15.46 24.37 -8.65
C LEU A 424 -16.87 23.78 -8.56
N PRO A 425 -17.30 23.31 -7.37
CA PRO A 425 -18.68 22.91 -7.14
C PRO A 425 -19.65 24.04 -7.48
N ALA A 426 -20.86 23.68 -7.93
CA ALA A 426 -21.89 24.66 -8.26
C ALA A 426 -22.14 25.62 -7.09
N GLY A 427 -22.13 26.93 -7.38
CA GLY A 427 -22.33 27.99 -6.39
C GLY A 427 -21.07 28.47 -5.68
N LEU A 428 -19.94 27.75 -5.72
CA LEU A 428 -18.66 28.22 -5.19
C LEU A 428 -18.00 29.11 -6.25
N LYS A 429 -17.66 30.35 -5.86
CA LYS A 429 -17.01 31.34 -6.74
C LYS A 429 -15.55 31.48 -6.39
N THR A 430 -14.72 31.81 -7.37
CA THR A 430 -13.32 32.23 -7.15
C THR A 430 -13.25 33.37 -6.14
N GLY A 431 -12.17 33.40 -5.35
CA GLY A 431 -11.86 34.53 -4.48
C GLY A 431 -11.59 35.80 -5.31
N ARG A 432 -11.87 36.94 -4.73
CA ARG A 432 -11.51 38.25 -5.31
C ARG A 432 -10.13 38.67 -4.83
#